data_a63490166494f1732f6f845b00ce8f9c
#
_entry.id   a63490166494f1732f6f845b00ce8f9c
#
_cell.length_a   1.000
_cell.length_b   1.000
_cell.length_c   1.000
_cell.angle_alpha   90.00
_cell.angle_beta   90.00
_cell.angle_gamma   90.00
#
_symmetry.space_group_name_H-M   'P 1'
#
loop_
_entity.id
_entity.type
_entity.pdbx_description
1 polymer ?
#
loop_
_entity_poly.entity_id
_entity_poly.type
_entity_poly.pdbx_seq_one_letter_code
_entity_poly.pdbx_strand_id
1 'polypeptide(L)'
;AVRKLSDPDEKADYGLDSSDYTVTYTAKDGTKGTIEIGDAAGDNYYAMIQDSDAVYTISSTLVSDLVFDLSSLTENDTLPSISSGNLKKVEVTQNGETTTYKKKKQRSELAGGWGTISLTQCADYNVKNLAKYGLDEANRITVTATYKDSTSGDKKTCTVYVGNVNGDNRYVQLKDSNMVYEVGSSIVENMMSVDK
;
A
#
# COMPACT_ATOMS: atom_id res chain seq x y z
N ALA A 1 11.56 -11.20 -27.50
CA ALA A 1 12.92 -10.67 -27.54
C ALA A 1 13.05 -9.72 -28.72
N VAL A 2 13.77 -8.64 -28.56
CA VAL A 2 14.04 -7.70 -29.64
C VAL A 2 15.23 -8.17 -30.47
N ARG A 3 16.27 -8.64 -29.79
CA ARG A 3 17.50 -9.07 -30.44
C ARG A 3 18.22 -10.11 -29.56
N LYS A 4 18.82 -11.11 -30.20
CA LYS A 4 19.84 -11.98 -29.61
C LYS A 4 21.22 -11.37 -29.85
N LEU A 5 22.08 -11.31 -28.84
CA LEU A 5 23.48 -10.93 -29.01
C LEU A 5 24.25 -12.07 -29.71
N SER A 6 25.13 -11.71 -30.67
CA SER A 6 25.86 -12.68 -31.48
C SER A 6 27.09 -13.25 -30.76
N ASP A 7 27.70 -12.47 -29.89
CA ASP A 7 28.90 -12.82 -29.13
C ASP A 7 28.84 -12.06 -27.80
N PRO A 8 28.09 -12.56 -26.80
CA PRO A 8 27.96 -11.87 -25.53
C PRO A 8 29.22 -12.02 -24.70
N ASP A 9 29.57 -10.94 -23.99
CA ASP A 9 30.57 -10.92 -22.94
C ASP A 9 30.10 -11.71 -21.70
N GLU A 10 30.75 -11.52 -20.56
CA GLU A 10 30.36 -12.20 -19.32
C GLU A 10 28.99 -11.70 -18.80
N LYS A 11 28.26 -12.57 -18.11
CA LYS A 11 26.90 -12.25 -17.59
C LYS A 11 26.87 -11.04 -16.69
N ALA A 12 27.95 -10.79 -15.95
CA ALA A 12 28.12 -9.62 -15.08
C ALA A 12 28.09 -8.29 -15.86
N ASP A 13 28.54 -8.27 -17.13
CA ASP A 13 28.52 -7.06 -17.95
C ASP A 13 27.12 -6.63 -18.39
N TYR A 14 26.14 -7.48 -18.13
CA TYR A 14 24.72 -7.29 -18.45
C TYR A 14 23.81 -7.25 -17.20
N GLY A 15 24.41 -7.29 -15.98
CA GLY A 15 23.64 -7.42 -14.74
C GLY A 15 22.87 -8.76 -14.61
N LEU A 16 23.31 -9.81 -15.31
CA LEU A 16 22.65 -11.11 -15.33
C LEU A 16 23.22 -12.14 -14.36
N ASP A 17 24.30 -11.81 -13.67
CA ASP A 17 24.86 -12.59 -12.55
C ASP A 17 24.13 -12.32 -11.22
N SER A 18 23.49 -11.16 -11.11
CA SER A 18 22.68 -10.71 -9.97
C SER A 18 21.43 -9.95 -10.43
N SER A 19 20.62 -10.62 -11.25
CA SER A 19 19.46 -10.01 -11.93
C SER A 19 18.51 -9.31 -10.97
N ASP A 20 18.13 -8.08 -11.28
CA ASP A 20 17.18 -7.28 -10.51
C ASP A 20 15.79 -7.92 -10.48
N TYR A 21 15.41 -8.60 -11.57
CA TYR A 21 14.11 -9.21 -11.71
C TYR A 21 14.20 -10.62 -12.29
N THR A 22 13.40 -11.50 -11.75
CA THR A 22 13.25 -12.88 -12.20
C THR A 22 11.78 -13.18 -12.49
N VAL A 23 11.48 -13.64 -13.70
CA VAL A 23 10.13 -13.98 -14.15
C VAL A 23 10.04 -15.49 -14.40
N THR A 24 9.29 -16.20 -13.57
CA THR A 24 9.01 -17.63 -13.77
C THR A 24 7.68 -17.82 -14.51
N TYR A 25 7.68 -18.64 -15.54
CA TYR A 25 6.48 -18.94 -16.32
C TYR A 25 6.20 -20.43 -16.40
N THR A 26 4.93 -20.76 -16.60
CA THR A 26 4.48 -22.10 -16.94
C THR A 26 3.64 -22.02 -18.21
N ALA A 27 4.11 -22.65 -19.28
CA ALA A 27 3.38 -22.70 -20.55
C ALA A 27 2.18 -23.67 -20.49
N LYS A 28 1.27 -23.59 -21.45
CA LYS A 28 0.05 -24.44 -21.50
C LYS A 28 0.35 -25.93 -21.59
N ASP A 29 1.48 -26.31 -22.15
CA ASP A 29 1.95 -27.68 -22.23
C ASP A 29 2.64 -28.21 -20.97
N GLY A 30 2.72 -27.36 -19.92
CA GLY A 30 3.37 -27.65 -18.65
C GLY A 30 4.86 -27.31 -18.61
N THR A 31 5.46 -26.87 -19.72
CA THR A 31 6.86 -26.42 -19.75
C THR A 31 7.05 -25.22 -18.82
N LYS A 32 8.07 -25.26 -17.98
CA LYS A 32 8.44 -24.19 -17.08
C LYS A 32 9.75 -23.56 -17.49
N GLY A 33 9.89 -22.28 -17.25
CA GLY A 33 11.14 -21.56 -17.47
C GLY A 33 11.23 -20.34 -16.58
N THR A 34 12.44 -19.81 -16.48
CA THR A 34 12.75 -18.60 -15.74
C THR A 34 13.49 -17.64 -16.67
N ILE A 35 13.04 -16.41 -16.73
CA ILE A 35 13.71 -15.32 -17.44
C ILE A 35 14.36 -14.43 -16.39
N GLU A 36 15.65 -14.21 -16.53
CA GLU A 36 16.42 -13.27 -15.74
C GLU A 36 16.51 -11.96 -16.52
N ILE A 37 16.23 -10.83 -15.88
CA ILE A 37 16.29 -9.50 -16.47
C ILE A 37 17.36 -8.70 -15.72
N GLY A 38 18.36 -8.27 -16.46
CA GLY A 38 19.51 -7.51 -15.97
C GLY A 38 19.39 -6.02 -16.28
N ASP A 39 20.53 -5.40 -16.56
CA ASP A 39 20.68 -3.97 -16.72
C ASP A 39 19.92 -3.38 -17.91
N ALA A 40 19.63 -2.08 -17.82
CA ALA A 40 19.06 -1.31 -18.91
C ALA A 40 20.06 -1.12 -20.06
N ALA A 41 19.59 -1.29 -21.30
CA ALA A 41 20.34 -1.14 -22.56
C ALA A 41 19.63 -0.16 -23.48
N GLY A 42 19.70 1.13 -23.20
CA GLY A 42 18.91 2.18 -23.85
C GLY A 42 17.41 2.01 -23.59
N ASP A 43 16.61 1.86 -24.65
CA ASP A 43 15.16 1.61 -24.54
C ASP A 43 14.82 0.13 -24.28
N ASN A 44 15.80 -0.69 -23.98
CA ASN A 44 15.66 -2.12 -23.75
C ASN A 44 16.31 -2.53 -22.43
N TYR A 45 16.16 -3.80 -22.07
CA TYR A 45 16.87 -4.47 -20.98
C TYR A 45 17.56 -5.71 -21.50
N TYR A 46 18.68 -6.06 -20.90
CA TYR A 46 19.28 -7.38 -21.13
C TYR A 46 18.44 -8.44 -20.42
N ALA A 47 18.35 -9.60 -21.06
CA ALA A 47 17.63 -10.74 -20.49
C ALA A 47 18.22 -12.05 -20.96
N MET A 48 18.10 -13.09 -20.13
CA MET A 48 18.42 -14.46 -20.51
C MET A 48 17.40 -15.45 -19.94
N ILE A 49 17.31 -16.62 -20.55
CA ILE A 49 16.61 -17.75 -19.95
C ILE A 49 17.60 -18.44 -19.01
N GLN A 50 17.17 -18.74 -17.79
CA GLN A 50 17.98 -19.46 -16.81
C GLN A 50 18.57 -20.74 -17.43
N ASP A 51 19.81 -21.05 -17.09
CA ASP A 51 20.58 -22.17 -17.64
C ASP A 51 20.92 -22.05 -19.15
N SER A 52 20.75 -20.87 -19.75
CA SER A 52 21.17 -20.57 -21.13
C SER A 52 22.41 -19.66 -21.13
N ASP A 53 23.22 -19.77 -22.18
CA ASP A 53 24.32 -18.83 -22.43
C ASP A 53 23.93 -17.72 -23.40
N ALA A 54 22.69 -17.74 -23.89
CA ALA A 54 22.22 -16.74 -24.86
C ALA A 54 21.67 -15.50 -24.15
N VAL A 55 22.28 -14.36 -24.43
CA VAL A 55 21.82 -13.04 -23.96
C VAL A 55 20.97 -12.39 -25.04
N TYR A 56 19.88 -11.80 -24.61
CA TYR A 56 18.91 -11.10 -25.45
C TYR A 56 18.71 -9.68 -24.98
N THR A 57 18.18 -8.82 -25.85
CA THR A 57 17.53 -7.58 -25.41
C THR A 57 16.03 -7.73 -25.54
N ILE A 58 15.29 -7.21 -24.56
CA ILE A 58 13.82 -7.14 -24.53
C ILE A 58 13.40 -5.70 -24.33
N SER A 59 12.24 -5.30 -24.86
CA SER A 59 11.78 -3.92 -24.75
C SER A 59 11.46 -3.54 -23.30
N SER A 60 11.70 -2.27 -22.95
CA SER A 60 11.29 -1.73 -21.64
C SER A 60 9.78 -1.84 -21.40
N THR A 61 8.97 -1.75 -22.47
CA THR A 61 7.52 -1.98 -22.37
C THR A 61 7.20 -3.39 -21.88
N LEU A 62 7.87 -4.43 -22.45
CA LEU A 62 7.67 -5.81 -21.99
C LEU A 62 8.12 -5.98 -20.53
N VAL A 63 9.23 -5.35 -20.14
CA VAL A 63 9.69 -5.39 -18.73
C VAL A 63 8.66 -4.74 -17.82
N SER A 64 8.13 -3.58 -18.18
CA SER A 64 7.08 -2.90 -17.41
C SER A 64 5.80 -3.73 -17.29
N ASP A 65 5.47 -4.52 -18.30
CA ASP A 65 4.31 -5.43 -18.28
C ASP A 65 4.55 -6.69 -17.43
N LEU A 66 5.80 -7.11 -17.26
CA LEU A 66 6.19 -8.31 -16.50
C LEU A 66 6.57 -7.99 -15.05
N VAL A 67 7.18 -6.84 -14.85
CA VAL A 67 7.63 -6.35 -13.53
C VAL A 67 6.63 -5.32 -13.05
N PHE A 68 5.70 -5.74 -12.21
CA PHE A 68 4.68 -4.89 -11.65
C PHE A 68 4.80 -4.87 -10.13
N ASP A 69 4.52 -3.71 -9.56
CA ASP A 69 4.35 -3.55 -8.13
C ASP A 69 2.98 -4.14 -7.72
N LEU A 70 2.92 -4.78 -6.56
CA LEU A 70 1.66 -5.26 -5.97
C LEU A 70 0.61 -4.16 -5.87
N SER A 71 1.04 -2.91 -5.70
CA SER A 71 0.15 -1.73 -5.68
C SER A 71 -0.65 -1.59 -6.97
N SER A 72 -0.10 -1.99 -8.12
CA SER A 72 -0.79 -1.91 -9.42
C SER A 72 -1.80 -3.03 -9.65
N LEU A 73 -1.74 -4.10 -8.87
CA LEU A 73 -2.62 -5.28 -8.96
C LEU A 73 -3.71 -5.34 -7.89
N THR A 74 -3.64 -4.47 -6.89
CA THR A 74 -4.56 -4.44 -5.77
C THR A 74 -5.40 -3.19 -5.79
N GLU A 75 -6.68 -3.34 -5.52
CA GLU A 75 -7.56 -2.21 -5.24
C GLU A 75 -7.42 -1.84 -3.76
N ASN A 76 -6.99 -0.61 -3.49
CA ASN A 76 -6.88 -0.10 -2.14
C ASN A 76 -8.25 0.13 -1.52
N ASP A 77 -8.33 -0.01 -0.20
CA ASP A 77 -9.53 0.36 0.54
C ASP A 77 -9.88 1.83 0.33
N THR A 78 -11.18 2.12 0.28
CA THR A 78 -11.68 3.49 0.15
C THR A 78 -12.35 3.95 1.44
N LEU A 79 -12.04 5.16 1.85
CA LEU A 79 -12.70 5.81 2.99
C LEU A 79 -13.93 6.60 2.51
N PRO A 80 -14.99 6.67 3.32
CA PRO A 80 -16.12 7.53 3.02
C PRO A 80 -15.73 9.01 3.05
N SER A 81 -16.40 9.84 2.28
CA SER A 81 -16.22 11.29 2.32
C SER A 81 -16.74 11.87 3.64
N ILE A 82 -15.82 12.25 4.53
CA ILE A 82 -16.11 12.83 5.83
C ILE A 82 -15.55 14.26 5.87
N SER A 83 -16.39 15.21 6.23
CA SER A 83 -16.09 16.64 6.29
C SER A 83 -16.74 17.30 7.51
N SER A 84 -16.42 18.56 7.76
CA SER A 84 -17.04 19.34 8.85
C SER A 84 -18.58 19.48 8.74
N GLY A 85 -19.10 19.35 7.51
CA GLY A 85 -20.54 19.40 7.24
C GLY A 85 -21.32 18.16 7.68
N ASN A 86 -20.70 16.99 7.54
CA ASN A 86 -21.37 15.71 7.79
C ASN A 86 -20.88 14.94 9.02
N LEU A 87 -19.69 15.23 9.56
CA LEU A 87 -19.14 14.59 10.76
C LEU A 87 -20.02 14.93 12.01
N LYS A 88 -20.44 13.94 12.75
CA LYS A 88 -21.31 14.07 13.93
C LYS A 88 -20.58 13.82 15.24
N LYS A 89 -19.65 12.90 15.26
CA LYS A 89 -18.93 12.47 16.44
C LYS A 89 -17.64 11.73 16.03
N VAL A 90 -16.58 11.88 16.83
CA VAL A 90 -15.41 10.99 16.79
C VAL A 90 -15.22 10.39 18.17
N GLU A 91 -14.97 9.11 18.22
CA GLU A 91 -14.62 8.36 19.41
C GLU A 91 -13.22 7.78 19.22
N VAL A 92 -12.35 8.02 20.17
CA VAL A 92 -10.98 7.52 20.19
C VAL A 92 -10.81 6.64 21.42
N THR A 93 -10.55 5.37 21.20
CA THR A 93 -10.30 4.41 22.26
C THR A 93 -8.84 4.00 22.25
N GLN A 94 -8.16 4.20 23.37
CA GLN A 94 -6.77 3.80 23.59
C GLN A 94 -6.61 3.26 25.01
N ASN A 95 -5.93 2.15 25.18
CA ASN A 95 -5.70 1.51 26.51
C ASN A 95 -7.00 1.27 27.31
N GLY A 96 -8.09 0.96 26.63
CA GLY A 96 -9.40 0.75 27.24
C GLY A 96 -10.19 2.02 27.58
N GLU A 97 -9.59 3.19 27.44
CA GLU A 97 -10.27 4.49 27.67
C GLU A 97 -10.78 5.09 26.38
N THR A 98 -12.01 5.60 26.40
CA THR A 98 -12.66 6.22 25.24
C THR A 98 -12.87 7.73 25.44
N THR A 99 -12.28 8.53 24.59
CA THR A 99 -12.54 9.96 24.48
C THR A 99 -13.54 10.23 23.37
N THR A 100 -14.56 11.05 23.67
CA THR A 100 -15.62 11.39 22.70
C THR A 100 -15.61 12.86 22.34
N TYR A 101 -15.48 13.15 21.06
CA TYR A 101 -15.51 14.51 20.48
C TYR A 101 -16.84 14.73 19.75
N LYS A 102 -17.74 15.54 20.32
CA LYS A 102 -19.07 15.83 19.74
C LYS A 102 -19.39 17.34 19.62
N LYS A 103 -18.62 18.21 20.27
CA LYS A 103 -18.80 19.66 20.17
C LYS A 103 -18.45 20.16 18.76
N LYS A 104 -19.16 21.16 18.27
CA LYS A 104 -19.01 21.69 16.90
C LYS A 104 -17.54 22.06 16.58
N LYS A 105 -16.86 22.78 17.47
CA LYS A 105 -15.45 23.17 17.28
C LYS A 105 -14.56 21.94 17.11
N GLN A 106 -14.62 20.98 18.05
CA GLN A 106 -13.84 19.74 18.00
C GLN A 106 -14.06 18.95 16.70
N ARG A 107 -15.32 18.80 16.28
CA ARG A 107 -15.65 18.11 15.02
C ARG A 107 -15.09 18.83 13.79
N SER A 108 -15.08 20.16 13.82
CA SER A 108 -14.52 20.96 12.71
C SER A 108 -13.01 20.77 12.59
N GLU A 109 -12.30 20.68 13.70
CA GLU A 109 -10.86 20.43 13.75
C GLU A 109 -10.55 19.01 13.24
N LEU A 110 -11.18 17.98 13.82
CA LEU A 110 -10.98 16.58 13.44
C LEU A 110 -11.38 16.26 11.99
N ALA A 111 -12.35 17.00 11.45
CA ALA A 111 -12.80 16.81 10.07
C ALA A 111 -11.69 17.12 9.04
N GLY A 112 -10.68 17.90 9.39
CA GLY A 112 -9.50 18.15 8.55
C GLY A 112 -8.74 16.85 8.29
N GLY A 113 -8.39 16.09 9.33
CA GLY A 113 -7.73 14.80 9.22
C GLY A 113 -8.59 13.78 8.47
N TRP A 114 -9.87 13.66 8.82
CA TRP A 114 -10.81 12.74 8.14
C TRP A 114 -11.03 13.06 6.67
N GLY A 115 -10.94 14.32 6.27
CA GLY A 115 -11.09 14.74 4.88
C GLY A 115 -9.82 14.62 4.04
N THR A 116 -8.66 14.47 4.67
CA THR A 116 -7.36 14.40 3.99
C THR A 116 -6.71 13.01 4.03
N ILE A 117 -7.17 12.12 4.91
CA ILE A 117 -6.63 10.76 4.96
C ILE A 117 -6.85 10.02 3.64
N SER A 118 -5.80 9.38 3.15
CA SER A 118 -5.82 8.55 1.96
C SER A 118 -5.06 7.25 2.19
N LEU A 119 -5.61 6.14 1.72
CA LEU A 119 -5.05 4.79 1.86
C LEU A 119 -4.38 4.38 0.54
N THR A 120 -3.32 5.09 0.16
CA THR A 120 -2.62 4.87 -1.11
C THR A 120 -1.31 4.12 -0.97
N GLN A 121 -0.68 4.19 0.19
CA GLN A 121 0.58 3.51 0.47
C GLN A 121 0.34 2.25 1.28
N CYS A 122 0.16 1.12 0.61
CA CYS A 122 -0.07 -0.18 1.25
C CYS A 122 1.26 -0.78 1.72
N ALA A 123 1.35 -1.11 3.01
CA ALA A 123 2.48 -1.76 3.64
C ALA A 123 2.34 -3.29 3.69
N ASP A 124 1.10 -3.79 3.72
CA ASP A 124 0.81 -5.23 3.74
C ASP A 124 -0.58 -5.48 3.15
N TYR A 125 -0.65 -6.25 2.07
CA TYR A 125 -1.90 -6.51 1.34
C TYR A 125 -2.77 -7.62 1.94
N ASN A 126 -2.21 -8.42 2.85
CA ASN A 126 -2.93 -9.54 3.47
C ASN A 126 -2.31 -9.89 4.82
N VAL A 127 -2.41 -8.95 5.75
CA VAL A 127 -1.78 -9.02 7.06
C VAL A 127 -2.18 -10.29 7.82
N LYS A 128 -1.17 -11.01 8.30
CA LYS A 128 -1.33 -12.19 9.15
C LYS A 128 -0.89 -11.94 10.60
N ASN A 129 -0.05 -10.94 10.81
CA ASN A 129 0.48 -10.59 12.12
C ASN A 129 0.27 -9.09 12.39
N LEU A 130 -0.85 -8.75 12.96
CA LEU A 130 -1.21 -7.36 13.32
C LEU A 130 -0.27 -6.75 14.37
N ALA A 131 0.30 -7.57 15.27
CA ALA A 131 1.22 -7.09 16.30
C ALA A 131 2.51 -6.49 15.73
N LYS A 132 2.96 -6.95 14.55
CA LYS A 132 4.08 -6.35 13.81
C LYS A 132 3.89 -4.85 13.57
N TYR A 133 2.65 -4.43 13.35
CA TYR A 133 2.26 -3.07 13.02
C TYR A 133 1.68 -2.30 14.23
N GLY A 134 1.58 -2.94 15.40
CA GLY A 134 0.87 -2.39 16.57
C GLY A 134 -0.63 -2.25 16.36
N LEU A 135 -1.20 -3.07 15.48
CA LEU A 135 -2.63 -3.07 15.10
C LEU A 135 -3.44 -4.18 15.79
N ASP A 136 -2.79 -5.00 16.61
CA ASP A 136 -3.46 -5.97 17.47
C ASP A 136 -4.33 -5.27 18.53
N GLU A 137 -5.32 -5.96 19.05
CA GLU A 137 -6.35 -5.37 19.91
C GLU A 137 -5.78 -4.73 21.19
N ALA A 138 -4.67 -5.27 21.71
CA ALA A 138 -4.04 -4.77 22.93
C ALA A 138 -3.29 -3.45 22.72
N ASN A 139 -2.80 -3.17 21.51
CA ASN A 139 -1.88 -2.05 21.24
C ASN A 139 -2.48 -0.94 20.37
N ARG A 140 -3.44 -1.28 19.52
CA ARG A 140 -4.03 -0.32 18.58
C ARG A 140 -4.81 0.79 19.24
N ILE A 141 -4.83 1.94 18.62
CA ILE A 141 -5.82 2.99 18.88
C ILE A 141 -6.99 2.77 17.93
N THR A 142 -8.20 2.75 18.45
CA THR A 142 -9.43 2.65 17.64
C THR A 142 -10.07 4.02 17.48
N VAL A 143 -10.19 4.49 16.24
CA VAL A 143 -10.77 5.80 15.93
C VAL A 143 -12.05 5.58 15.12
N THR A 144 -13.19 5.96 15.68
CA THR A 144 -14.50 5.78 15.04
C THR A 144 -15.16 7.12 14.77
N ALA A 145 -15.32 7.45 13.49
CA ALA A 145 -16.14 8.59 13.06
C ALA A 145 -17.58 8.17 12.85
N THR A 146 -18.52 8.93 13.41
CA THR A 146 -19.93 8.87 13.06
C THR A 146 -20.27 10.06 12.17
N TYR A 147 -20.82 9.81 11.00
CA TYR A 147 -21.12 10.84 10.00
C TYR A 147 -22.50 10.64 9.38
N LYS A 148 -22.99 11.66 8.69
CA LYS A 148 -24.18 11.56 7.85
C LYS A 148 -23.74 11.30 6.42
N ASP A 149 -24.11 10.17 5.87
CA ASP A 149 -23.80 9.83 4.48
C ASP A 149 -24.47 10.86 3.54
N SER A 150 -23.69 11.40 2.62
CA SER A 150 -24.18 12.48 1.72
C SER A 150 -25.15 12.00 0.67
N THR A 151 -25.12 10.71 0.33
CA THR A 151 -25.96 10.09 -0.70
C THR A 151 -27.27 9.59 -0.11
N SER A 152 -27.22 8.76 0.93
CA SER A 152 -28.41 8.16 1.54
C SER A 152 -29.05 9.05 2.61
N GLY A 153 -28.28 9.98 3.19
CA GLY A 153 -28.72 10.77 4.33
C GLY A 153 -28.69 10.03 5.67
N ASP A 154 -28.28 8.77 5.67
CA ASP A 154 -28.25 7.93 6.86
C ASP A 154 -27.06 8.24 7.75
N LYS A 155 -27.20 7.88 9.03
CA LYS A 155 -26.10 7.92 9.98
C LYS A 155 -25.28 6.64 9.84
N LYS A 156 -23.98 6.80 9.45
CA LYS A 156 -23.03 5.71 9.29
C LYS A 156 -21.83 5.90 10.20
N THR A 157 -21.03 4.85 10.34
CA THR A 157 -19.75 4.87 11.05
C THR A 157 -18.62 4.40 10.14
N CYS A 158 -17.45 4.99 10.33
CA CYS A 158 -16.20 4.53 9.75
C CYS A 158 -15.21 4.35 10.89
N THR A 159 -14.58 3.19 11.00
CA THR A 159 -13.61 2.88 12.04
C THR A 159 -12.27 2.59 11.40
N VAL A 160 -11.24 3.26 11.92
CA VAL A 160 -9.85 3.11 11.54
C VAL A 160 -9.05 2.68 12.77
N TYR A 161 -8.23 1.67 12.61
CA TYR A 161 -7.25 1.25 13.60
C TYR A 161 -5.92 1.94 13.32
N VAL A 162 -5.28 2.47 14.34
CA VAL A 162 -3.99 3.17 14.27
C VAL A 162 -2.97 2.41 15.10
N GLY A 163 -1.89 2.05 14.46
CA GLY A 163 -0.79 1.26 15.01
C GLY A 163 0.46 2.07 15.34
N ASN A 164 1.62 1.41 15.23
CA ASN A 164 2.93 1.98 15.52
C ASN A 164 3.31 3.12 14.55
N VAL A 165 4.20 3.98 15.03
CA VAL A 165 4.90 4.96 14.18
C VAL A 165 5.96 4.24 13.35
N ASN A 166 6.13 4.66 12.09
CA ASN A 166 7.18 4.23 11.18
C ASN A 166 7.75 5.47 10.46
N GLY A 167 8.85 6.00 10.95
CA GLY A 167 9.39 7.28 10.49
C GLY A 167 8.38 8.42 10.70
N ASP A 168 8.05 9.13 9.63
CA ASP A 168 7.07 10.22 9.62
C ASP A 168 5.62 9.71 9.45
N ASN A 169 5.43 8.40 9.28
CA ASN A 169 4.12 7.77 9.08
C ASN A 169 3.68 6.96 10.30
N ARG A 170 2.42 6.56 10.28
CA ARG A 170 1.85 5.54 11.17
C ARG A 170 1.17 4.45 10.36
N TYR A 171 1.21 3.23 10.87
CA TYR A 171 0.42 2.14 10.32
C TYR A 171 -1.06 2.34 10.62
N VAL A 172 -1.87 2.11 9.60
CA VAL A 172 -3.32 2.32 9.67
C VAL A 172 -4.02 1.15 8.98
N GLN A 173 -5.13 0.70 9.56
CA GLN A 173 -5.99 -0.33 8.97
C GLN A 173 -7.45 0.13 9.01
N LEU A 174 -8.18 -0.01 7.92
CA LEU A 174 -9.62 0.16 7.93
C LEU A 174 -10.25 -1.08 8.62
N LYS A 175 -11.26 -0.86 9.46
CA LYS A 175 -11.99 -1.96 10.07
C LYS A 175 -12.55 -2.90 9.00
N ASP A 176 -12.47 -4.18 9.25
CA ASP A 176 -12.90 -5.27 8.37
C ASP A 176 -12.04 -5.45 7.09
N SER A 177 -10.92 -4.73 6.97
CA SER A 177 -9.89 -4.93 5.94
C SER A 177 -8.78 -5.85 6.41
N ASN A 178 -8.12 -6.53 5.46
CA ASN A 178 -6.88 -7.27 5.70
C ASN A 178 -5.64 -6.49 5.26
N MET A 179 -5.79 -5.25 4.82
CA MET A 179 -4.71 -4.41 4.31
C MET A 179 -4.22 -3.46 5.39
N VAL A 180 -2.91 -3.23 5.43
CA VAL A 180 -2.26 -2.23 6.29
C VAL A 180 -1.65 -1.14 5.42
N TYR A 181 -1.85 0.10 5.81
CA TYR A 181 -1.37 1.27 5.09
C TYR A 181 -0.43 2.10 5.93
N GLU A 182 0.41 2.87 5.27
CA GLU A 182 1.17 3.95 5.88
C GLU A 182 0.51 5.29 5.59
N VAL A 183 0.25 6.06 6.63
CA VAL A 183 -0.37 7.39 6.56
C VAL A 183 0.47 8.36 7.38
N GLY A 184 0.70 9.56 6.87
CA GLY A 184 1.45 10.58 7.57
C GLY A 184 0.95 10.82 9.00
N SER A 185 1.85 10.79 9.98
CA SER A 185 1.50 10.87 11.41
C SER A 185 0.68 12.11 11.74
N SER A 186 0.97 13.25 11.12
CA SER A 186 0.22 14.50 11.31
C SER A 186 -1.24 14.39 10.86
N ILE A 187 -1.51 13.68 9.76
CA ILE A 187 -2.89 13.43 9.28
C ILE A 187 -3.63 12.55 10.28
N VAL A 188 -2.98 11.47 10.74
CA VAL A 188 -3.57 10.55 11.73
C VAL A 188 -3.88 11.28 13.04
N GLU A 189 -2.98 12.11 13.52
CA GLU A 189 -3.21 12.92 14.74
C GLU A 189 -4.36 13.89 14.56
N ASN A 190 -4.45 14.57 13.42
CA ASN A 190 -5.54 15.50 13.11
C ASN A 190 -6.93 14.83 13.00
N MET A 191 -7.01 13.51 12.86
CA MET A 191 -8.30 12.80 12.85
C MET A 191 -8.68 12.22 14.20
N MET A 192 -7.80 12.21 15.20
CA MET A 192 -8.06 11.58 16.50
C MET A 192 -7.85 12.51 17.72
N SER A 193 -7.19 13.64 17.57
CA SER A 193 -6.96 14.61 18.68
C SER A 193 -7.31 16.02 18.28
N VAL A 194 -7.67 16.83 19.25
CA VAL A 194 -7.87 18.30 19.12
C VAL A 194 -6.88 19.02 20.04
N ASP A 195 -6.40 20.16 19.61
CA ASP A 195 -5.57 21.01 20.42
C ASP A 195 -6.36 21.45 21.68
N LYS A 196 -5.69 21.44 22.83
CA LYS A 196 -6.29 21.80 24.14
C LYS A 196 -6.51 23.29 24.27
#